data_6f85d293e21cd438f56eb6bc2a05cfb2
#
_entry.id   6f85d293e21cd438f56eb6bc2a05cfb2
#
_cell.length_a   1.000
_cell.length_b   1.000
_cell.length_c   1.000
_cell.angle_alpha   90.00
_cell.angle_beta   90.00
_cell.angle_gamma   90.00
#
_symmetry.space_group_name_H-M   'P 1'
#
loop_
_entity.id
_entity.type
_entity.pdbx_description
1 polymer ?
#
loop_
_entity_poly.entity_id
_entity_poly.type
_entity_poly.pdbx_seq_one_letter_code
_entity_poly.pdbx_strand_id
1 'polypeptide(L)'
;MLFCDSLDEKLRALCQEYEKIVLADKKILVKKILEACPDLVLIDHYFLNKDFEEPLYQHAVVAVIDDLANRAHMCHLLFDQRHEPHDDYQNLVPKDCKVYLGDDYNLVKEEFFNLKKVSSAASPHPKVLISFGGSDPVHGCKICLDTILKHRIFENYDFTVLAGLSNPDYGEMVRAAQDNGHITILRHTEDVAALFSKTDIAIGACGGMFKERICAAIPSLNVEIADNQHGVIASMVQKYNLGLGLSINELKNGQKLKASLDTLYDKRVYYAQNCRNLYTHSGLPRIGAIIKAYLEKRN
;
A
#
# COMPACT_ATOMS: atom_id res chain seq x y z
N MET A 1 -2.82 17.04 -14.23
CA MET A 1 -3.23 17.86 -13.05
C MET A 1 -3.70 16.94 -11.94
N LEU A 2 -3.48 17.32 -10.68
CA LEU A 2 -4.01 16.65 -9.49
C LEU A 2 -5.13 17.51 -8.91
N PHE A 3 -6.30 16.91 -8.63
CA PHE A 3 -7.42 17.54 -7.94
C PHE A 3 -7.63 16.81 -6.60
N CYS A 4 -7.68 17.55 -5.49
CA CYS A 4 -7.93 16.99 -4.16
C CYS A 4 -8.64 18.02 -3.26
N ASP A 5 -9.32 17.53 -2.24
CA ASP A 5 -9.99 18.39 -1.25
C ASP A 5 -9.03 18.92 -0.20
N SER A 6 -7.97 18.15 0.11
CA SER A 6 -6.90 18.56 1.01
C SER A 6 -5.58 17.93 0.59
N LEU A 7 -4.48 18.59 0.91
CA LEU A 7 -3.12 18.06 0.71
C LEU A 7 -2.21 18.61 1.81
N ASP A 8 -1.67 17.72 2.62
CA ASP A 8 -0.67 18.05 3.64
C ASP A 8 0.57 18.64 2.96
N GLU A 9 1.14 19.70 3.51
CA GLU A 9 2.33 20.37 2.96
C GLU A 9 3.52 19.42 2.79
N LYS A 10 3.66 18.43 3.69
CA LYS A 10 4.72 17.41 3.61
C LYS A 10 4.51 16.45 2.42
N LEU A 11 3.26 16.17 2.05
CA LEU A 11 2.92 15.35 0.89
C LEU A 11 3.01 16.13 -0.42
N ARG A 12 2.91 17.46 -0.37
CA ARG A 12 2.96 18.32 -1.57
C ARG A 12 4.26 18.16 -2.34
N ALA A 13 5.38 17.94 -1.63
CA ALA A 13 6.68 17.70 -2.25
C ALA A 13 6.70 16.43 -3.12
N LEU A 14 5.90 15.41 -2.76
CA LEU A 14 5.77 14.15 -3.51
C LEU A 14 4.90 14.29 -4.77
N CYS A 15 4.18 15.41 -4.90
CA CYS A 15 3.29 15.68 -6.02
C CYS A 15 3.95 16.55 -7.11
N GLN A 16 5.28 16.62 -7.17
CA GLN A 16 6.02 17.46 -8.13
C GLN A 16 5.84 17.03 -9.61
N GLU A 17 5.47 15.78 -9.84
CA GLU A 17 5.18 15.25 -11.18
C GLU A 17 3.90 15.84 -11.80
N TYR A 18 3.05 16.47 -11.00
CA TYR A 18 1.82 17.09 -11.50
C TYR A 18 2.08 18.55 -11.90
N GLU A 19 1.80 18.91 -13.14
CA GLU A 19 1.91 20.29 -13.66
C GLU A 19 1.11 21.29 -12.83
N LYS A 20 -0.03 20.85 -12.27
CA LYS A 20 -0.91 21.69 -11.47
C LYS A 20 -1.62 20.86 -10.40
N ILE A 21 -1.61 21.38 -9.18
CA ILE A 21 -2.40 20.86 -8.07
C ILE A 21 -3.54 21.85 -7.78
N VAL A 22 -4.77 21.34 -7.78
CA VAL A 22 -5.97 22.12 -7.51
C VAL A 22 -6.59 21.65 -6.21
N LEU A 23 -6.53 22.49 -5.17
CA LEU A 23 -7.20 22.25 -3.89
C LEU A 23 -8.58 22.92 -3.90
N ALA A 24 -9.63 22.16 -3.65
CA ALA A 24 -10.98 22.69 -3.58
C ALA A 24 -11.90 21.74 -2.80
N ASP A 25 -12.92 22.30 -2.16
CA ASP A 25 -14.05 21.54 -1.62
C ASP A 25 -14.67 20.66 -2.71
N LYS A 26 -15.13 19.46 -2.36
CA LYS A 26 -15.74 18.48 -3.29
C LYS A 26 -16.84 19.08 -4.16
N LYS A 27 -17.63 20.02 -3.60
CA LYS A 27 -18.70 20.72 -4.36
C LYS A 27 -18.16 21.61 -5.50
N ILE A 28 -16.93 22.11 -5.35
CA ILE A 28 -16.28 22.99 -6.33
C ILE A 28 -15.39 22.18 -7.27
N LEU A 29 -14.92 20.99 -6.85
CA LEU A 29 -13.99 20.17 -7.63
C LEU A 29 -14.55 19.81 -9.00
N VAL A 30 -15.82 19.38 -9.10
CA VAL A 30 -16.47 19.03 -10.37
C VAL A 30 -16.39 20.21 -11.35
N LYS A 31 -16.74 21.43 -10.90
CA LYS A 31 -16.67 22.64 -11.74
C LYS A 31 -15.25 22.89 -12.22
N LYS A 32 -14.26 22.80 -11.33
CA LYS A 32 -12.85 23.03 -11.66
C LYS A 32 -12.28 21.96 -12.61
N ILE A 33 -12.72 20.71 -12.49
CA ILE A 33 -12.37 19.65 -13.42
C ILE A 33 -12.94 19.96 -14.82
N LEU A 34 -14.21 20.33 -14.90
CA LEU A 34 -14.86 20.68 -16.17
C LEU A 34 -14.22 21.91 -16.82
N GLU A 35 -13.85 22.95 -16.04
CA GLU A 35 -13.13 24.14 -16.53
C GLU A 35 -11.74 23.79 -17.13
N ALA A 36 -11.14 22.68 -16.69
CA ALA A 36 -9.86 22.19 -17.21
C ALA A 36 -10.00 21.41 -18.51
N CYS A 37 -11.24 21.07 -18.94
CA CYS A 37 -11.56 20.32 -20.16
C CYS A 37 -10.68 19.06 -20.36
N PRO A 38 -10.59 18.12 -19.39
CA PRO A 38 -9.72 16.96 -19.52
C PRO A 38 -10.32 15.92 -20.47
N ASP A 39 -9.47 15.19 -21.18
CA ASP A 39 -9.88 14.00 -21.95
C ASP A 39 -10.18 12.81 -21.03
N LEU A 40 -9.48 12.74 -19.89
CA LEU A 40 -9.57 11.67 -18.88
C LEU A 40 -9.64 12.24 -17.46
N VAL A 41 -10.55 11.68 -16.67
CA VAL A 41 -10.59 11.85 -15.22
C VAL A 41 -10.39 10.49 -14.57
N LEU A 42 -9.25 10.29 -13.91
CA LEU A 42 -8.98 9.08 -13.10
C LEU A 42 -9.32 9.38 -11.64
N ILE A 43 -10.19 8.57 -11.05
CA ILE A 43 -10.68 8.72 -9.69
C ILE A 43 -10.19 7.54 -8.84
N ASP A 44 -9.37 7.84 -7.83
CA ASP A 44 -8.92 6.91 -6.79
C ASP A 44 -9.32 7.49 -5.43
N HIS A 45 -10.51 7.12 -4.94
CA HIS A 45 -11.06 7.72 -3.73
C HIS A 45 -12.19 6.87 -3.11
N TYR A 46 -12.14 6.61 -1.81
CA TYR A 46 -13.10 5.76 -1.09
C TYR A 46 -14.52 6.34 -0.94
N PHE A 47 -14.70 7.66 -1.02
CA PHE A 47 -15.98 8.34 -0.72
C PHE A 47 -16.61 9.06 -1.91
N LEU A 48 -15.95 9.12 -3.07
CA LEU A 48 -16.56 9.61 -4.29
C LEU A 48 -17.39 8.50 -4.93
N ASN A 49 -18.53 8.88 -5.50
CA ASN A 49 -19.52 7.95 -6.02
C ASN A 49 -20.16 8.51 -7.31
N LYS A 50 -21.20 7.84 -7.77
CA LYS A 50 -21.97 8.23 -8.96
C LYS A 50 -22.34 9.71 -9.00
N ASP A 51 -22.75 10.32 -7.88
CA ASP A 51 -23.21 11.72 -7.86
C ASP A 51 -22.09 12.71 -8.20
N PHE A 52 -20.84 12.38 -7.83
CA PHE A 52 -19.66 13.15 -8.20
C PHE A 52 -19.24 12.91 -9.66
N GLU A 53 -19.37 11.70 -10.13
CA GLU A 53 -18.87 11.22 -11.42
C GLU A 53 -19.81 11.57 -12.59
N GLU A 54 -21.13 11.57 -12.37
CA GLU A 54 -22.17 11.77 -13.38
C GLU A 54 -22.03 13.09 -14.16
N PRO A 55 -21.73 14.25 -13.52
CA PRO A 55 -21.47 15.49 -14.26
C PRO A 55 -20.24 15.43 -15.16
N LEU A 56 -19.25 14.57 -14.85
CA LEU A 56 -18.01 14.42 -15.61
C LEU A 56 -18.17 13.44 -16.77
N TYR A 57 -19.08 12.46 -16.64
CA TYR A 57 -19.24 11.33 -17.55
C TYR A 57 -19.52 11.75 -19.01
N GLN A 58 -20.27 12.84 -19.21
CA GLN A 58 -20.59 13.34 -20.55
C GLN A 58 -19.45 14.14 -21.20
N HIS A 59 -18.49 14.61 -20.41
CA HIS A 59 -17.46 15.57 -20.84
C HIS A 59 -16.07 14.94 -20.96
N ALA A 60 -15.81 13.87 -20.24
CA ALA A 60 -14.50 13.20 -20.21
C ALA A 60 -14.66 11.68 -20.15
N VAL A 61 -13.60 10.95 -20.43
CA VAL A 61 -13.53 9.54 -20.04
C VAL A 61 -13.34 9.48 -18.52
N VAL A 62 -14.29 8.88 -17.80
CA VAL A 62 -14.18 8.66 -16.36
C VAL A 62 -13.68 7.25 -16.13
N ALA A 63 -12.52 7.11 -15.49
CA ALA A 63 -11.95 5.85 -15.03
C ALA A 63 -11.89 5.85 -13.51
N VAL A 64 -12.32 4.76 -12.88
CA VAL A 64 -12.37 4.61 -11.42
C VAL A 64 -11.48 3.46 -10.98
N ILE A 65 -10.72 3.68 -9.92
CA ILE A 65 -10.06 2.64 -9.14
C ILE A 65 -10.93 2.42 -7.90
N ASP A 66 -11.47 1.23 -7.74
CA ASP A 66 -12.28 0.84 -6.59
C ASP A 66 -11.97 -0.59 -6.18
N ASP A 67 -11.84 -0.81 -4.88
CA ASP A 67 -11.59 -2.13 -4.28
C ASP A 67 -12.57 -2.47 -3.15
N LEU A 68 -13.68 -1.72 -3.06
CA LEU A 68 -14.70 -1.94 -2.04
C LEU A 68 -16.00 -2.52 -2.59
N ALA A 69 -16.37 -2.22 -3.84
CA ALA A 69 -17.63 -2.62 -4.48
C ALA A 69 -18.86 -2.36 -3.60
N ASN A 70 -18.87 -1.24 -2.89
CA ASN A 70 -19.89 -0.91 -1.89
C ASN A 70 -20.75 0.32 -2.25
N ARG A 71 -20.53 0.91 -3.44
CA ARG A 71 -21.24 2.10 -3.92
C ARG A 71 -21.36 2.13 -5.43
N ALA A 72 -22.37 2.84 -5.92
CA ALA A 72 -22.57 3.01 -7.35
C ALA A 72 -21.59 4.01 -7.96
N HIS A 73 -21.13 3.73 -9.19
CA HIS A 73 -20.25 4.56 -10.00
C HIS A 73 -20.90 4.95 -11.33
N MET A 74 -20.55 6.10 -11.86
CA MET A 74 -20.86 6.56 -13.22
C MET A 74 -19.55 6.70 -14.00
N CYS A 75 -19.01 5.58 -14.48
CA CYS A 75 -17.70 5.52 -15.12
C CYS A 75 -17.72 4.72 -16.42
N HIS A 76 -16.72 4.95 -17.27
CA HIS A 76 -16.50 4.21 -18.51
C HIS A 76 -15.59 3.00 -18.29
N LEU A 77 -14.62 3.14 -17.37
CA LEU A 77 -13.66 2.12 -17.01
C LEU A 77 -13.64 2.00 -15.49
N LEU A 78 -13.64 0.77 -14.99
CA LEU A 78 -13.44 0.48 -13.56
C LEU A 78 -12.33 -0.56 -13.41
N PHE A 79 -11.40 -0.31 -12.51
CA PHE A 79 -10.31 -1.22 -12.18
C PHE A 79 -10.39 -1.61 -10.71
N ASP A 80 -10.52 -2.90 -10.44
CA ASP A 80 -10.45 -3.49 -9.09
C ASP A 80 -9.23 -4.40 -9.01
N GLN A 81 -8.29 -4.01 -8.18
CA GLN A 81 -7.02 -4.70 -7.99
C GLN A 81 -7.05 -5.79 -6.89
N ARG A 82 -8.22 -6.17 -6.37
CA ARG A 82 -8.33 -7.22 -5.36
C ARG A 82 -7.92 -8.57 -5.94
N HIS A 83 -7.19 -9.34 -5.15
CA HIS A 83 -6.97 -10.74 -5.48
C HIS A 83 -8.28 -11.53 -5.34
N GLU A 84 -8.63 -12.32 -6.34
CA GLU A 84 -9.91 -13.06 -6.40
C GLU A 84 -11.13 -12.13 -6.18
N PRO A 85 -11.32 -11.08 -6.97
CA PRO A 85 -12.48 -10.22 -6.83
C PRO A 85 -13.73 -10.97 -7.21
N HIS A 86 -14.81 -10.76 -6.47
CA HIS A 86 -16.14 -11.18 -6.91
C HIS A 86 -16.68 -10.17 -7.93
N ASP A 87 -17.58 -10.62 -8.85
CA ASP A 87 -18.25 -9.71 -9.78
C ASP A 87 -19.39 -8.97 -9.05
N ASP A 88 -18.98 -8.09 -8.14
CA ASP A 88 -19.90 -7.32 -7.30
C ASP A 88 -20.38 -6.03 -7.97
N TYR A 89 -19.87 -5.71 -9.19
CA TYR A 89 -20.16 -4.46 -9.89
C TYR A 89 -21.37 -4.50 -10.82
N GLN A 90 -22.05 -5.63 -10.99
CA GLN A 90 -23.12 -5.83 -11.98
C GLN A 90 -24.23 -4.76 -11.93
N ASN A 91 -24.56 -4.22 -10.74
CA ASN A 91 -25.57 -3.19 -10.54
C ASN A 91 -24.98 -1.86 -10.03
N LEU A 92 -23.64 -1.76 -9.97
CA LEU A 92 -22.93 -0.61 -9.42
C LEU A 92 -22.34 0.29 -10.49
N VAL A 93 -22.33 -0.14 -11.76
CA VAL A 93 -21.77 0.60 -12.89
C VAL A 93 -22.76 0.65 -14.08
N PRO A 94 -22.60 1.58 -15.02
CA PRO A 94 -23.35 1.58 -16.29
C PRO A 94 -23.16 0.25 -17.07
N LYS A 95 -24.17 -0.16 -17.83
CA LYS A 95 -24.13 -1.41 -18.63
C LYS A 95 -23.01 -1.46 -19.67
N ASP A 96 -22.57 -0.34 -20.15
CA ASP A 96 -21.49 -0.17 -21.13
C ASP A 96 -20.12 0.06 -20.48
N CYS A 97 -20.05 0.20 -19.17
CA CYS A 97 -18.81 0.27 -18.42
C CYS A 97 -17.96 -1.00 -18.63
N LYS A 98 -16.67 -0.80 -18.86
CA LYS A 98 -15.70 -1.89 -18.91
C LYS A 98 -15.08 -2.09 -17.53
N VAL A 99 -15.37 -3.24 -16.92
CA VAL A 99 -14.89 -3.60 -15.58
C VAL A 99 -13.70 -4.57 -15.73
N TYR A 100 -12.60 -4.24 -15.06
CA TYR A 100 -11.34 -4.99 -15.07
C TYR A 100 -11.00 -5.39 -13.65
N LEU A 101 -11.00 -6.70 -13.38
CA LEU A 101 -10.89 -7.26 -12.04
C LEU A 101 -9.62 -8.11 -11.90
N GLY A 102 -9.01 -8.07 -10.71
CA GLY A 102 -7.98 -9.01 -10.32
C GLY A 102 -6.54 -8.49 -10.45
N ASP A 103 -5.61 -9.43 -10.23
CA ASP A 103 -4.18 -9.17 -10.07
C ASP A 103 -3.52 -8.55 -11.30
N ASP A 104 -4.05 -8.81 -12.47
CA ASP A 104 -3.60 -8.22 -13.73
C ASP A 104 -3.71 -6.68 -13.76
N TYR A 105 -4.44 -6.11 -12.82
CA TYR A 105 -4.69 -4.67 -12.68
C TYR A 105 -4.17 -4.11 -11.36
N ASN A 106 -3.18 -4.78 -10.72
CA ASN A 106 -2.55 -4.27 -9.53
C ASN A 106 -1.76 -2.98 -9.80
N LEU A 107 -1.76 -2.07 -8.83
CA LEU A 107 -1.14 -0.74 -8.94
C LEU A 107 0.31 -0.70 -8.41
N VAL A 108 0.92 -1.86 -8.20
CA VAL A 108 2.29 -1.93 -7.69
C VAL A 108 3.30 -1.66 -8.80
N LYS A 109 4.27 -0.80 -8.53
CA LYS A 109 5.33 -0.44 -9.48
C LYS A 109 6.19 -1.65 -9.85
N GLU A 110 6.63 -1.71 -11.10
CA GLU A 110 7.41 -2.83 -11.64
C GLU A 110 8.74 -3.05 -10.91
N GLU A 111 9.33 -2.00 -10.36
CA GLU A 111 10.59 -2.06 -9.59
C GLU A 111 10.55 -3.06 -8.44
N PHE A 112 9.39 -3.25 -7.78
CA PHE A 112 9.24 -4.20 -6.67
C PHE A 112 9.33 -5.66 -7.11
N PHE A 113 8.94 -5.98 -8.34
CA PHE A 113 9.02 -7.34 -8.88
C PHE A 113 10.45 -7.74 -9.27
N ASN A 114 11.33 -6.76 -9.51
CA ASN A 114 12.71 -6.96 -9.96
C ASN A 114 13.73 -7.00 -8.80
N LEU A 115 13.28 -6.98 -7.54
CA LEU A 115 14.16 -7.00 -6.38
C LEU A 115 14.86 -8.36 -6.19
N LYS A 116 16.00 -8.33 -5.49
CA LYS A 116 16.79 -9.54 -5.23
C LYS A 116 15.98 -10.57 -4.45
N LYS A 117 16.23 -11.84 -4.74
CA LYS A 117 15.64 -12.96 -4.00
C LYS A 117 16.10 -12.92 -2.55
N VAL A 118 15.18 -13.22 -1.62
CA VAL A 118 15.51 -13.44 -0.22
C VAL A 118 16.58 -14.51 -0.12
N SER A 119 17.66 -14.21 0.59
CA SER A 119 18.78 -15.14 0.76
C SER A 119 18.37 -16.34 1.63
N SER A 120 18.80 -17.54 1.23
CA SER A 120 18.71 -18.73 2.08
C SER A 120 19.83 -18.77 3.14
N ALA A 121 20.93 -18.03 2.92
CA ALA A 121 22.03 -17.95 3.89
C ALA A 121 21.54 -17.27 5.18
N ALA A 122 21.92 -17.86 6.33
CA ALA A 122 21.63 -17.27 7.62
C ALA A 122 22.49 -16.01 7.84
N SER A 123 21.87 -14.96 8.38
CA SER A 123 22.58 -13.78 8.87
C SER A 123 22.63 -13.81 10.39
N PRO A 124 23.76 -13.41 11.02
CA PRO A 124 23.82 -13.28 12.47
C PRO A 124 22.88 -12.16 12.97
N HIS A 125 22.62 -11.14 12.15
CA HIS A 125 21.69 -10.04 12.41
C HIS A 125 20.78 -9.86 11.19
N PRO A 126 19.63 -10.60 11.11
CA PRO A 126 18.66 -10.40 10.05
C PRO A 126 18.07 -8.99 10.06
N LYS A 127 17.84 -8.45 8.88
CA LYS A 127 17.36 -7.07 8.70
C LYS A 127 15.84 -7.05 8.66
N VAL A 128 15.24 -6.35 9.59
CA VAL A 128 13.79 -6.21 9.76
C VAL A 128 13.35 -4.80 9.42
N LEU A 129 12.46 -4.65 8.45
CA LEU A 129 11.80 -3.38 8.17
C LEU A 129 10.49 -3.28 8.96
N ILE A 130 10.26 -2.15 9.62
CA ILE A 130 9.00 -1.84 10.32
C ILE A 130 8.34 -0.65 9.63
N SER A 131 7.09 -0.79 9.15
CA SER A 131 6.33 0.33 8.60
C SER A 131 4.82 0.11 8.68
N PHE A 132 4.10 1.13 9.18
CA PHE A 132 2.65 1.14 9.32
C PHE A 132 1.96 2.22 8.45
N GLY A 133 2.66 2.67 7.39
CA GLY A 133 2.16 3.67 6.45
C GLY A 133 2.55 5.10 6.82
N GLY A 134 2.02 6.07 6.07
CA GLY A 134 2.48 7.47 6.14
C GLY A 134 2.14 8.20 7.43
N SER A 135 1.00 7.91 8.04
CA SER A 135 0.48 8.56 9.25
C SER A 135 0.51 7.69 10.50
N ASP A 136 0.49 6.35 10.34
CA ASP A 136 0.50 5.37 11.43
C ASP A 136 -0.50 5.70 12.58
N PRO A 137 -1.80 5.72 12.31
CA PRO A 137 -2.81 6.20 13.27
C PRO A 137 -2.96 5.32 14.51
N VAL A 138 -2.40 4.11 14.50
CA VAL A 138 -2.42 3.17 15.63
C VAL A 138 -1.11 3.13 16.40
N HIS A 139 -0.15 4.00 16.07
CA HIS A 139 1.18 4.04 16.68
C HIS A 139 1.97 2.71 16.57
N GLY A 140 1.76 1.96 15.49
CA GLY A 140 2.32 0.61 15.30
C GLY A 140 3.84 0.61 15.27
N CYS A 141 4.48 1.57 14.61
CA CYS A 141 5.93 1.74 14.61
C CYS A 141 6.47 1.93 16.03
N LYS A 142 5.85 2.83 16.79
CA LYS A 142 6.26 3.11 18.17
C LYS A 142 6.04 1.90 19.08
N ILE A 143 4.90 1.24 18.99
CA ILE A 143 4.60 0.01 19.76
C ILE A 143 5.64 -1.07 19.50
N CYS A 144 6.01 -1.30 18.23
CA CYS A 144 7.07 -2.25 17.88
C CYS A 144 8.39 -1.83 18.51
N LEU A 145 8.81 -0.58 18.34
CA LEU A 145 10.07 -0.07 18.85
C LEU A 145 10.17 -0.18 20.37
N ASP A 146 9.14 0.26 21.11
CA ASP A 146 9.09 0.18 22.57
C ASP A 146 9.21 -1.28 23.06
N THR A 147 8.53 -2.20 22.37
CA THR A 147 8.59 -3.63 22.68
C THR A 147 9.99 -4.21 22.40
N ILE A 148 10.58 -3.87 21.25
CA ILE A 148 11.92 -4.29 20.85
C ILE A 148 12.97 -3.81 21.87
N LEU A 149 12.91 -2.56 22.27
CA LEU A 149 13.84 -1.97 23.24
C LEU A 149 13.66 -2.60 24.62
N LYS A 150 12.42 -2.69 25.13
CA LYS A 150 12.10 -3.23 26.45
C LYS A 150 12.56 -4.69 26.62
N HIS A 151 12.42 -5.49 25.58
CA HIS A 151 12.73 -6.93 25.60
C HIS A 151 14.07 -7.28 24.93
N ARG A 152 14.87 -6.26 24.57
CA ARG A 152 16.20 -6.37 23.97
C ARG A 152 16.22 -7.26 22.70
N ILE A 153 15.14 -7.24 21.90
CA ILE A 153 15.03 -8.06 20.68
C ILE A 153 16.07 -7.64 19.64
N PHE A 154 16.54 -6.38 19.70
CA PHE A 154 17.60 -5.83 18.86
C PHE A 154 18.94 -6.57 18.97
N GLU A 155 19.18 -7.36 20.01
CA GLU A 155 20.39 -8.19 20.12
C GLU A 155 20.45 -9.31 19.07
N ASN A 156 19.32 -9.64 18.44
CA ASN A 156 19.22 -10.71 17.45
C ASN A 156 18.92 -10.21 16.04
N TYR A 157 18.55 -8.92 15.86
CA TYR A 157 18.08 -8.35 14.61
C TYR A 157 18.53 -6.92 14.43
N ASP A 158 18.76 -6.50 13.18
CA ASP A 158 18.90 -5.10 12.81
C ASP A 158 17.55 -4.55 12.35
N PHE A 159 17.08 -3.47 12.97
CA PHE A 159 15.79 -2.88 12.65
C PHE A 159 15.92 -1.56 11.89
N THR A 160 15.12 -1.43 10.83
CA THR A 160 14.89 -0.13 10.20
C THR A 160 13.41 0.21 10.35
N VAL A 161 13.10 1.32 10.98
CA VAL A 161 11.73 1.85 11.13
C VAL A 161 11.51 2.94 10.10
N LEU A 162 10.60 2.71 9.15
CA LEU A 162 10.14 3.73 8.21
C LEU A 162 8.84 4.32 8.75
N ALA A 163 8.95 5.44 9.45
CA ALA A 163 7.87 6.01 10.23
C ALA A 163 6.73 6.61 9.37
N GLY A 164 7.08 7.25 8.25
CA GLY A 164 6.16 8.04 7.44
C GLY A 164 6.25 9.55 7.74
N LEU A 165 5.94 10.36 6.74
CA LEU A 165 6.09 11.82 6.83
C LEU A 165 5.21 12.45 7.91
N SER A 166 4.00 11.93 8.09
CA SER A 166 2.98 12.45 9.01
C SER A 166 2.90 11.68 10.33
N ASN A 167 3.86 10.77 10.59
CA ASN A 167 3.88 10.01 11.84
C ASN A 167 4.15 10.93 13.04
N PRO A 168 3.25 10.99 14.05
CA PRO A 168 3.38 11.89 15.19
C PRO A 168 4.51 11.49 16.14
N ASP A 169 4.88 10.21 16.17
CA ASP A 169 5.84 9.66 17.15
C ASP A 169 7.29 9.72 16.67
N TYR A 170 7.54 10.20 15.43
CA TYR A 170 8.87 10.18 14.81
C TYR A 170 9.97 10.72 15.73
N GLY A 171 9.78 11.91 16.31
CA GLY A 171 10.79 12.55 17.15
C GLY A 171 11.05 11.79 18.45
N GLU A 172 10.06 11.11 19.00
CA GLU A 172 10.19 10.26 20.19
C GLU A 172 10.97 8.98 19.86
N MET A 173 10.64 8.33 18.74
CA MET A 173 11.33 7.12 18.27
C MET A 173 12.81 7.38 18.00
N VAL A 174 13.16 8.53 17.37
CA VAL A 174 14.56 8.92 17.13
C VAL A 174 15.32 9.03 18.45
N ARG A 175 14.76 9.71 19.46
CA ARG A 175 15.39 9.83 20.77
C ARG A 175 15.55 8.50 21.48
N ALA A 176 14.53 7.63 21.40
CA ALA A 176 14.57 6.32 22.05
C ALA A 176 15.63 5.37 21.45
N ALA A 177 15.94 5.51 20.17
CA ALA A 177 16.86 4.64 19.45
C ALA A 177 18.29 5.22 19.27
N GLN A 178 18.55 6.48 19.67
CA GLN A 178 19.76 7.23 19.30
C GLN A 178 21.10 6.53 19.64
N ASP A 179 21.14 5.77 20.74
CA ASP A 179 22.36 5.10 21.23
C ASP A 179 22.37 3.59 20.89
N ASN A 180 21.44 3.13 20.03
CA ASN A 180 21.34 1.72 19.67
C ASN A 180 21.80 1.50 18.23
N GLY A 181 22.97 0.87 18.05
CA GLY A 181 23.56 0.61 16.72
C GLY A 181 22.80 -0.38 15.85
N HIS A 182 21.80 -1.10 16.40
CA HIS A 182 20.96 -2.06 15.70
C HIS A 182 19.61 -1.49 15.24
N ILE A 183 19.34 -0.21 15.51
CA ILE A 183 18.05 0.42 15.19
C ILE A 183 18.27 1.72 14.41
N THR A 184 17.71 1.79 13.23
CA THR A 184 17.70 2.99 12.38
C THR A 184 16.26 3.50 12.24
N ILE A 185 16.04 4.79 12.47
CA ILE A 185 14.75 5.44 12.29
C ILE A 185 14.81 6.35 11.07
N LEU A 186 14.00 6.04 10.06
CA LEU A 186 13.83 6.84 8.84
C LEU A 186 12.46 7.52 8.87
N ARG A 187 12.44 8.81 8.56
CA ARG A 187 11.16 9.52 8.44
C ARG A 187 10.47 9.20 7.12
N HIS A 188 11.25 9.21 6.04
CA HIS A 188 10.79 9.01 4.68
C HIS A 188 11.96 8.50 3.81
N THR A 189 11.63 7.85 2.72
CA THR A 189 12.56 7.54 1.64
C THR A 189 11.83 7.68 0.31
N GLU A 190 12.52 8.22 -0.68
CA GLU A 190 12.04 8.26 -2.08
C GLU A 190 12.24 6.91 -2.77
N ASP A 191 13.18 6.11 -2.28
CA ASP A 191 13.53 4.80 -2.85
C ASP A 191 13.17 3.67 -1.86
N VAL A 192 11.89 3.31 -1.83
CA VAL A 192 11.38 2.18 -1.04
C VAL A 192 11.92 0.85 -1.58
N ALA A 193 12.13 0.75 -2.89
CA ALA A 193 12.67 -0.46 -3.53
C ALA A 193 14.10 -0.75 -3.06
N ALA A 194 14.97 0.27 -2.96
CA ALA A 194 16.31 0.11 -2.41
C ALA A 194 16.27 -0.29 -0.91
N LEU A 195 15.31 0.20 -0.14
CA LEU A 195 15.13 -0.22 1.24
C LEU A 195 14.70 -1.69 1.31
N PHE A 196 13.73 -2.10 0.49
CA PHE A 196 13.26 -3.49 0.39
C PHE A 196 14.37 -4.46 -0.04
N SER A 197 15.25 -4.05 -0.96
CA SER A 197 16.36 -4.88 -1.43
C SER A 197 17.37 -5.26 -0.33
N LYS A 198 17.35 -4.53 0.80
CA LYS A 198 18.22 -4.74 1.97
C LYS A 198 17.47 -5.40 3.14
N THR A 199 16.19 -5.74 2.96
CA THR A 199 15.31 -6.25 4.00
C THR A 199 15.17 -7.78 3.87
N ASP A 200 15.32 -8.51 4.97
CA ASP A 200 15.11 -9.96 5.01
C ASP A 200 13.65 -10.31 5.32
N ILE A 201 13.06 -9.63 6.30
CA ILE A 201 11.66 -9.78 6.72
C ILE A 201 11.09 -8.42 7.14
N ALA A 202 9.77 -8.30 7.22
CA ALA A 202 9.14 -7.04 7.61
C ALA A 202 8.05 -7.19 8.68
N ILE A 203 7.73 -6.10 9.36
CA ILE A 203 6.53 -5.92 10.19
C ILE A 203 5.75 -4.74 9.63
N GLY A 204 4.46 -4.89 9.39
CA GLY A 204 3.70 -3.75 8.90
C GLY A 204 2.21 -3.96 8.71
N ALA A 205 1.54 -2.86 8.41
CA ALA A 205 0.12 -2.83 8.14
C ALA A 205 -0.27 -3.57 6.85
N CYS A 206 -1.53 -4.03 6.79
CA CYS A 206 -2.14 -4.66 5.62
C CYS A 206 -2.66 -3.63 4.58
N GLY A 207 -2.08 -2.43 4.51
CA GLY A 207 -2.42 -1.38 3.54
C GLY A 207 -1.61 -1.45 2.24
N GLY A 208 -1.41 -0.32 1.54
CA GLY A 208 -0.71 -0.25 0.25
C GLY A 208 0.65 -0.95 0.22
N MET A 209 1.50 -0.70 1.21
CA MET A 209 2.79 -1.35 1.37
C MET A 209 2.73 -2.89 1.55
N PHE A 210 1.57 -3.44 1.93
CA PHE A 210 1.38 -4.89 2.01
C PHE A 210 1.56 -5.56 0.64
N LYS A 211 0.91 -5.02 -0.40
CA LYS A 211 1.07 -5.52 -1.77
C LYS A 211 2.49 -5.33 -2.29
N GLU A 212 3.11 -4.19 -2.02
CA GLU A 212 4.50 -3.93 -2.37
C GLU A 212 5.45 -4.97 -1.74
N ARG A 213 5.26 -5.30 -0.44
CA ARG A 213 6.04 -6.34 0.24
C ARG A 213 5.85 -7.72 -0.40
N ILE A 214 4.63 -8.08 -0.79
CA ILE A 214 4.36 -9.35 -1.48
C ILE A 214 5.07 -9.37 -2.84
N CYS A 215 4.92 -8.31 -3.67
CA CYS A 215 5.57 -8.23 -4.99
C CYS A 215 7.09 -8.26 -4.89
N ALA A 216 7.65 -7.64 -3.85
CA ALA A 216 9.09 -7.71 -3.52
C ALA A 216 9.52 -9.05 -2.90
N ALA A 217 8.59 -9.97 -2.69
CA ALA A 217 8.80 -11.26 -2.04
C ALA A 217 9.43 -11.14 -0.62
N ILE A 218 9.00 -10.16 0.16
CA ILE A 218 9.45 -9.93 1.54
C ILE A 218 8.44 -10.57 2.50
N PRO A 219 8.80 -11.67 3.18
CA PRO A 219 7.97 -12.28 4.20
C PRO A 219 7.66 -11.29 5.32
N SER A 220 6.41 -11.21 5.74
CA SER A 220 6.01 -10.15 6.66
C SER A 220 5.17 -10.66 7.82
N LEU A 221 5.37 -10.02 8.97
CA LEU A 221 4.45 -10.04 10.09
C LEU A 221 3.43 -8.94 9.86
N ASN A 222 2.18 -9.31 9.59
CA ASN A 222 1.15 -8.43 9.09
C ASN A 222 0.15 -8.06 10.19
N VAL A 223 -0.30 -6.81 10.20
CA VAL A 223 -1.22 -6.26 11.20
C VAL A 223 -2.35 -5.51 10.50
N GLU A 224 -3.59 -5.86 10.82
CA GLU A 224 -4.76 -5.11 10.38
C GLU A 224 -4.95 -3.89 11.31
N ILE A 225 -4.96 -2.69 10.73
CA ILE A 225 -5.00 -1.43 11.48
C ILE A 225 -6.17 -0.52 11.10
N ALA A 226 -6.96 -0.89 10.09
CA ALA A 226 -8.07 -0.11 9.57
C ALA A 226 -9.20 -1.02 9.06
N ASP A 227 -10.42 -0.49 9.00
CA ASP A 227 -11.61 -1.25 8.63
C ASP A 227 -11.51 -1.89 7.23
N ASN A 228 -10.93 -1.17 6.26
CA ASN A 228 -10.69 -1.69 4.90
C ASN A 228 -9.60 -2.76 4.82
N GLN A 229 -8.91 -3.04 5.91
CA GLN A 229 -7.91 -4.12 6.01
C GLN A 229 -8.48 -5.35 6.73
N HIS A 230 -9.71 -5.26 7.24
CA HIS A 230 -10.29 -6.35 8.02
C HIS A 230 -10.45 -7.63 7.18
N GLY A 231 -9.95 -8.74 7.71
CA GLY A 231 -9.97 -10.04 7.04
C GLY A 231 -8.81 -10.32 6.08
N VAL A 232 -7.91 -9.36 5.80
CA VAL A 232 -6.76 -9.56 4.91
C VAL A 232 -5.80 -10.64 5.46
N ILE A 233 -5.62 -10.70 6.78
CA ILE A 233 -4.77 -11.76 7.37
C ILE A 233 -5.33 -13.15 7.05
N ALA A 234 -6.64 -13.35 7.19
CA ALA A 234 -7.27 -14.64 6.92
C ALA A 234 -7.34 -14.95 5.41
N SER A 235 -7.83 -14.00 4.61
CA SER A 235 -8.10 -14.18 3.18
C SER A 235 -6.85 -14.19 2.31
N MET A 236 -5.77 -13.55 2.74
CA MET A 236 -4.54 -13.43 1.96
C MET A 236 -3.35 -14.09 2.68
N VAL A 237 -2.98 -13.60 3.88
CA VAL A 237 -1.74 -14.01 4.54
C VAL A 237 -1.77 -15.49 4.90
N GLN A 238 -2.83 -15.96 5.55
CA GLN A 238 -2.97 -17.36 5.96
C GLN A 238 -3.30 -18.27 4.77
N LYS A 239 -4.27 -17.89 3.93
CA LYS A 239 -4.71 -18.68 2.78
C LYS A 239 -3.57 -19.01 1.82
N TYR A 240 -2.72 -18.03 1.52
CA TYR A 240 -1.61 -18.18 0.56
C TYR A 240 -0.25 -18.36 1.23
N ASN A 241 -0.18 -18.45 2.56
CA ASN A 241 1.08 -18.59 3.30
C ASN A 241 2.11 -17.51 2.93
N LEU A 242 1.73 -16.24 3.07
CA LEU A 242 2.58 -15.10 2.70
C LEU A 242 3.43 -14.57 3.86
N GLY A 243 3.23 -15.11 5.06
CA GLY A 243 3.85 -14.67 6.29
C GLY A 243 3.01 -15.02 7.50
N LEU A 244 3.05 -14.18 8.53
CA LEU A 244 2.30 -14.33 9.76
C LEU A 244 1.39 -13.11 10.00
N GLY A 245 0.35 -13.30 10.83
CA GLY A 245 -0.53 -12.23 11.29
C GLY A 245 -0.45 -12.06 12.81
N LEU A 246 -0.45 -10.81 13.29
CA LEU A 246 -0.63 -10.46 14.70
C LEU A 246 -1.62 -9.29 14.83
N SER A 247 -2.27 -9.21 15.96
CA SER A 247 -2.99 -8.01 16.35
C SER A 247 -2.03 -6.95 16.90
N ILE A 248 -2.47 -5.69 16.91
CA ILE A 248 -1.70 -4.58 17.50
C ILE A 248 -1.39 -4.81 18.99
N ASN A 249 -2.28 -5.52 19.71
CA ASN A 249 -2.06 -5.84 21.12
C ASN A 249 -1.01 -6.95 21.31
N GLU A 250 -0.92 -7.90 20.39
CA GLU A 250 0.09 -8.95 20.44
C GLU A 250 1.51 -8.41 20.15
N LEU A 251 1.65 -7.31 19.41
CA LEU A 251 2.93 -6.63 19.22
C LEU A 251 3.54 -6.13 20.53
N LYS A 252 2.73 -5.83 21.56
CA LYS A 252 3.18 -5.40 22.89
C LYS A 252 3.78 -6.53 23.73
N ASN A 253 3.56 -7.77 23.30
CA ASN A 253 4.11 -8.95 23.99
C ASN A 253 5.47 -9.32 23.38
N GLY A 254 6.56 -9.02 24.08
CA GLY A 254 7.91 -9.24 23.58
C GLY A 254 8.25 -10.70 23.28
N GLN A 255 7.75 -11.66 24.06
CA GLN A 255 7.95 -13.09 23.79
C GLN A 255 7.22 -13.51 22.50
N LYS A 256 5.98 -13.04 22.33
CA LYS A 256 5.19 -13.33 21.13
C LYS A 256 5.83 -12.70 19.88
N LEU A 257 6.23 -11.42 19.98
CA LEU A 257 6.89 -10.72 18.89
C LEU A 257 8.19 -11.41 18.47
N LYS A 258 9.07 -11.73 19.44
CA LYS A 258 10.32 -12.45 19.16
C LYS A 258 10.08 -13.80 18.52
N ALA A 259 9.21 -14.64 19.09
CA ALA A 259 8.90 -15.95 18.55
C ALA A 259 8.32 -15.89 17.12
N SER A 260 7.51 -14.84 16.84
CA SER A 260 6.97 -14.62 15.51
C SER A 260 8.05 -14.20 14.51
N LEU A 261 9.00 -13.34 14.91
CA LEU A 261 10.15 -12.96 14.07
C LEU A 261 11.06 -14.17 13.79
N ASP A 262 11.38 -14.96 14.81
CA ASP A 262 12.18 -16.18 14.66
C ASP A 262 11.51 -17.14 13.66
N THR A 263 10.22 -17.42 13.83
CA THR A 263 9.44 -18.28 12.92
C THR A 263 9.40 -17.73 11.49
N LEU A 264 9.19 -16.42 11.35
CA LEU A 264 9.11 -15.76 10.05
C LEU A 264 10.45 -15.83 9.33
N TYR A 265 11.55 -15.58 10.05
CA TYR A 265 12.90 -15.63 9.49
C TYR A 265 13.32 -17.05 9.10
N ASP A 266 13.05 -18.04 9.94
CA ASP A 266 13.37 -19.45 9.65
C ASP A 266 12.65 -19.95 8.40
N LYS A 267 11.38 -19.52 8.20
CA LYS A 267 10.56 -19.90 7.05
C LYS A 267 10.60 -18.89 5.89
N ARG A 268 11.51 -17.89 5.93
CA ARG A 268 11.51 -16.78 4.97
C ARG A 268 11.55 -17.18 3.50
N VAL A 269 12.34 -18.22 3.17
CA VAL A 269 12.44 -18.72 1.79
C VAL A 269 11.11 -19.29 1.30
N TYR A 270 10.43 -20.03 2.17
CA TYR A 270 9.10 -20.60 1.88
C TYR A 270 8.06 -19.50 1.65
N TYR A 271 7.96 -18.54 2.56
CA TYR A 271 7.02 -17.42 2.40
C TYR A 271 7.35 -16.53 1.20
N ALA A 272 8.63 -16.24 0.97
CA ALA A 272 9.07 -15.46 -0.20
C ALA A 272 8.71 -16.14 -1.53
N GLN A 273 8.81 -17.47 -1.61
CA GLN A 273 8.41 -18.21 -2.81
C GLN A 273 6.89 -18.11 -3.05
N ASN A 274 6.08 -18.21 -2.00
CA ASN A 274 4.64 -18.07 -2.10
C ASN A 274 4.25 -16.63 -2.54
N CYS A 275 4.90 -15.62 -2.00
CA CYS A 275 4.72 -14.22 -2.43
C CYS A 275 4.99 -14.05 -3.94
N ARG A 276 6.08 -14.62 -4.47
CA ARG A 276 6.41 -14.56 -5.92
C ARG A 276 5.41 -15.27 -6.79
N ASN A 277 4.82 -16.37 -6.30
CA ASN A 277 3.84 -17.14 -7.05
C ASN A 277 2.49 -16.41 -7.13
N LEU A 278 2.19 -15.53 -6.16
CA LEU A 278 0.92 -14.83 -6.09
C LEU A 278 0.85 -13.66 -7.06
N TYR A 279 1.86 -12.78 -7.06
CA TYR A 279 1.93 -11.62 -7.95
C TYR A 279 3.18 -11.71 -8.83
N THR A 280 3.00 -11.77 -10.14
CA THR A 280 4.09 -12.03 -11.10
C THR A 280 4.52 -10.81 -11.90
N HIS A 281 3.69 -9.76 -11.97
CA HIS A 281 3.95 -8.56 -12.77
C HIS A 281 3.12 -7.36 -12.29
N SER A 282 3.53 -6.17 -12.69
CA SER A 282 2.77 -4.93 -12.47
C SER A 282 1.58 -4.83 -13.41
N GLY A 283 0.43 -4.40 -12.90
CA GLY A 283 -0.76 -4.09 -13.70
C GLY A 283 -0.72 -2.71 -14.36
N LEU A 284 0.16 -1.81 -13.92
CA LEU A 284 0.22 -0.43 -14.39
C LEU A 284 0.37 -0.29 -15.91
N PRO A 285 1.27 -1.04 -16.60
CA PRO A 285 1.38 -0.95 -18.06
C PRO A 285 0.09 -1.35 -18.77
N ARG A 286 -0.61 -2.39 -18.27
CA ARG A 286 -1.89 -2.88 -18.82
C ARG A 286 -2.99 -1.86 -18.65
N ILE A 287 -3.13 -1.27 -17.45
CA ILE A 287 -4.10 -0.20 -17.18
C ILE A 287 -3.86 0.98 -18.11
N GLY A 288 -2.62 1.44 -18.24
CA GLY A 288 -2.24 2.52 -19.15
C GLY A 288 -2.59 2.23 -20.62
N ALA A 289 -2.32 1.01 -21.10
CA ALA A 289 -2.67 0.59 -22.46
C ALA A 289 -4.20 0.58 -22.70
N ILE A 290 -4.98 0.09 -21.73
CA ILE A 290 -6.45 0.07 -21.80
C ILE A 290 -7.00 1.49 -21.87
N ILE A 291 -6.57 2.38 -20.99
CA ILE A 291 -7.00 3.77 -20.97
C ILE A 291 -6.67 4.46 -22.30
N LYS A 292 -5.43 4.30 -22.79
CA LYS A 292 -5.00 4.86 -24.07
C LYS A 292 -5.87 4.36 -25.23
N ALA A 293 -6.08 3.06 -25.34
CA ALA A 293 -6.90 2.47 -26.40
C ALA A 293 -8.37 2.90 -26.33
N TYR A 294 -8.88 3.18 -25.14
CA TYR A 294 -10.24 3.69 -24.95
C TYR A 294 -10.38 5.15 -25.43
N LEU A 295 -9.40 5.99 -25.10
CA LEU A 295 -9.34 7.40 -25.56
C LEU A 295 -9.23 7.50 -27.08
N GLU A 296 -8.36 6.68 -27.72
CA GLU A 296 -8.17 6.65 -29.16
C GLU A 296 -9.44 6.24 -29.95
N LYS A 297 -10.34 5.47 -29.35
CA LYS A 297 -11.61 5.07 -29.98
C LYS A 297 -12.72 6.12 -29.84
N ARG A 298 -12.59 7.04 -28.89
CA ARG A 298 -13.59 8.08 -28.63
C ARG A 298 -13.33 9.36 -29.48
N ASN A 299 -12.08 9.57 -29.90
CA ASN A 299 -11.68 10.61 -30.85
C ASN A 299 -11.90 10.15 -32.29
#